data_ae9ae42215fdaf26febef38c42f76009
#
_entry.id   ae9ae42215fdaf26febef38c42f76009
#
_cell.length_a   1.000
_cell.length_b   1.000
_cell.length_c   1.000
_cell.angle_alpha   90.00
_cell.angle_beta   90.00
_cell.angle_gamma   90.00
#
_symmetry.space_group_name_H-M   'P 1'
#
loop_
_entity.id
_entity.type
_entity.pdbx_description
1 polymer ?
#
loop_
_entity_poly.entity_id
_entity_poly.type
_entity_poly.pdbx_seq_one_letter_code
_entity_poly.pdbx_strand_id
1 'polypeptide(L)'
;MLKYLAKRVGRSILTLFIIVTLVFCLLRLMPVEGYFANYEKMTEVQIQAGLQSMGLLDPLPVQIVRFWKDALHGDLGVSHIYKVNASVTGILAKKLPISVQMGVYAMLLSLVIGIPMGMFMGRFKSRWPDKIGTAIIVLIQAVPSAVYYLYIQMYGTTALGVGLLFDASNWKYWVLPVCSMSLGNIAFYAMWLRRYMVDESNKDYVRLARAKGVSENNIALRHIFRNAMVPLVQYIPSAFLNTVVGSIYIESLYSIPGMGGLLVTCVQRHD
;
A
#
# COMPACT_ATOMS: atom_id res chain seq x y z
N MET A 1 -2.74 -30.58 -0.87
CA MET A 1 -2.56 -29.15 -1.14
C MET A 1 -3.90 -28.42 -1.25
N LEU A 2 -4.88 -28.90 -2.02
CA LEU A 2 -6.19 -28.24 -2.19
C LEU A 2 -6.95 -28.03 -0.88
N LYS A 3 -7.01 -29.06 -0.02
CA LYS A 3 -7.64 -28.98 1.33
C LYS A 3 -6.98 -27.94 2.24
N TYR A 4 -5.66 -27.80 2.18
CA TYR A 4 -4.92 -26.76 2.91
C TYR A 4 -5.23 -25.36 2.39
N LEU A 5 -5.24 -25.19 1.07
CA LEU A 5 -5.58 -23.92 0.41
C LEU A 5 -7.02 -23.50 0.75
N ALA A 6 -7.99 -24.40 0.59
CA ALA A 6 -9.38 -24.15 0.94
C ALA A 6 -9.57 -23.73 2.40
N LYS A 7 -8.89 -24.42 3.34
CA LYS A 7 -8.91 -24.05 4.76
C LYS A 7 -8.31 -22.66 5.02
N ARG A 8 -7.24 -22.30 4.31
CA ARG A 8 -6.60 -20.98 4.42
C ARG A 8 -7.49 -19.88 3.87
N VAL A 9 -8.06 -20.09 2.68
CA VAL A 9 -9.01 -19.13 2.06
C VAL A 9 -10.24 -18.96 2.95
N GLY A 10 -10.83 -20.05 3.45
CA GLY A 10 -11.98 -19.98 4.35
C GLY A 10 -11.69 -19.18 5.63
N ARG A 11 -10.51 -19.35 6.22
CA ARG A 11 -10.10 -18.53 7.40
C ARG A 11 -9.94 -17.06 7.03
N SER A 12 -9.35 -16.75 5.87
CA SER A 12 -9.18 -15.36 5.41
C SER A 12 -10.53 -14.69 5.17
N ILE A 13 -11.50 -15.40 4.55
CA ILE A 13 -12.86 -14.89 4.33
C ILE A 13 -13.54 -14.65 5.68
N LEU A 14 -13.44 -15.60 6.62
CA LEU A 14 -14.01 -15.44 7.95
C LEU A 14 -13.42 -14.23 8.69
N THR A 15 -12.09 -14.06 8.63
CA THR A 15 -11.42 -12.90 9.24
C THR A 15 -11.89 -11.59 8.60
N LEU A 16 -11.98 -11.54 7.27
CA LEU A 16 -12.50 -10.38 6.55
C LEU A 16 -13.94 -10.05 6.98
N PHE A 17 -14.80 -11.08 7.04
CA PHE A 17 -16.18 -10.94 7.49
C PHE A 17 -16.26 -10.33 8.90
N ILE A 18 -15.48 -10.84 9.84
CA ILE A 18 -15.45 -10.35 11.22
C ILE A 18 -14.98 -8.89 11.26
N ILE A 19 -13.87 -8.56 10.57
CA ILE A 19 -13.29 -7.21 10.57
C ILE A 19 -14.27 -6.20 9.98
N VAL A 20 -14.84 -6.50 8.82
CA VAL A 20 -15.79 -5.59 8.14
C VAL A 20 -17.05 -5.40 8.97
N THR A 21 -17.59 -6.48 9.57
CA THR A 21 -18.76 -6.38 10.47
C THR A 21 -18.45 -5.53 11.71
N LEU A 22 -17.26 -5.71 12.30
CA LEU A 22 -16.84 -4.92 13.46
C LEU A 22 -16.72 -3.43 13.11
N VAL A 23 -16.06 -3.10 11.98
CA VAL A 23 -15.95 -1.71 11.50
C VAL A 23 -17.33 -1.13 11.21
N PHE A 24 -18.22 -1.89 10.57
CA PHE A 24 -19.62 -1.48 10.36
C PHE A 24 -20.32 -1.13 11.69
N CYS A 25 -20.20 -2.02 12.70
CA CYS A 25 -20.78 -1.77 14.03
C CYS A 25 -20.19 -0.52 14.69
N LEU A 26 -18.87 -0.32 14.60
CA LEU A 26 -18.22 0.87 15.16
C LEU A 26 -18.71 2.17 14.51
N LEU A 27 -18.90 2.16 13.19
CA LEU A 27 -19.44 3.30 12.46
C LEU A 27 -20.90 3.61 12.88
N ARG A 28 -21.67 2.62 13.32
CA ARG A 28 -23.04 2.82 13.84
C ARG A 28 -23.09 3.42 15.26
N LEU A 29 -21.96 3.50 15.95
CA LEU A 29 -21.85 4.19 17.23
C LEU A 29 -21.57 5.69 17.09
N MET A 30 -21.43 6.18 15.86
CA MET A 30 -21.23 7.62 15.61
C MET A 30 -22.48 8.42 16.01
N PRO A 31 -22.31 9.66 16.50
CA PRO A 31 -23.42 10.56 16.79
C PRO A 31 -24.19 10.91 15.51
N VAL A 32 -25.48 11.23 15.66
CA VAL A 32 -26.41 11.48 14.55
C VAL A 32 -25.94 12.60 13.62
N GLU A 33 -25.26 13.59 14.17
CA GLU A 33 -24.68 14.72 13.44
C GLU A 33 -23.71 14.26 12.35
N GLY A 34 -22.98 13.16 12.58
CA GLY A 34 -22.01 12.60 11.65
C GLY A 34 -22.59 12.02 10.36
N TYR A 35 -23.92 11.80 10.29
CA TYR A 35 -24.56 11.25 9.09
C TYR A 35 -25.07 12.31 8.10
N PHE A 36 -25.01 13.59 8.46
CA PHE A 36 -25.58 14.66 7.65
C PHE A 36 -24.58 15.80 7.42
N ALA A 37 -24.37 16.16 6.15
CA ALA A 37 -23.47 17.26 5.80
C ALA A 37 -23.92 18.65 6.32
N ASN A 38 -25.22 18.83 6.54
CA ASN A 38 -25.82 20.12 6.94
C ASN A 38 -26.74 19.97 8.18
N TYR A 39 -26.34 19.12 9.14
CA TYR A 39 -27.14 18.81 10.33
C TYR A 39 -27.72 20.02 11.02
N GLU A 40 -26.91 21.08 11.25
CA GLU A 40 -27.33 22.31 11.94
C GLU A 40 -28.47 23.07 11.26
N LYS A 41 -28.71 22.83 9.97
CA LYS A 41 -29.75 23.49 9.16
C LYS A 41 -30.99 22.62 8.96
N MET A 42 -30.98 21.39 9.49
CA MET A 42 -32.06 20.42 9.29
C MET A 42 -33.08 20.50 10.44
N THR A 43 -34.37 20.34 10.10
CA THR A 43 -35.42 20.17 11.09
C THR A 43 -35.42 18.73 11.63
N GLU A 44 -35.94 18.51 12.83
CA GLU A 44 -36.06 17.16 13.42
C GLU A 44 -36.78 16.17 12.50
N VAL A 45 -37.81 16.64 11.77
CA VAL A 45 -38.55 15.83 10.81
C VAL A 45 -37.64 15.39 9.64
N GLN A 46 -36.79 16.28 9.16
CA GLN A 46 -35.84 15.97 8.08
C GLN A 46 -34.77 14.98 8.55
N ILE A 47 -34.30 15.15 9.79
CA ILE A 47 -33.30 14.23 10.39
C ILE A 47 -33.91 12.82 10.53
N GLN A 48 -35.13 12.73 11.09
CA GLN A 48 -35.83 11.44 11.25
C GLN A 48 -36.08 10.75 9.90
N ALA A 49 -36.57 11.52 8.92
CA ALA A 49 -36.78 10.98 7.54
C ALA A 49 -35.44 10.51 6.91
N GLY A 50 -34.37 11.25 7.13
CA GLY A 50 -33.02 10.88 6.67
C GLY A 50 -32.53 9.58 7.31
N LEU A 51 -32.61 9.47 8.65
CA LEU A 51 -32.22 8.26 9.39
C LEU A 51 -33.04 7.05 8.95
N GLN A 52 -34.34 7.24 8.73
CA GLN A 52 -35.21 6.16 8.23
C GLN A 52 -34.83 5.73 6.82
N SER A 53 -34.55 6.67 5.91
CA SER A 53 -34.13 6.36 4.53
C SER A 53 -32.80 5.62 4.47
N MET A 54 -31.87 5.90 5.40
CA MET A 54 -30.59 5.20 5.54
C MET A 54 -30.74 3.86 6.29
N GLY A 55 -31.90 3.54 6.82
CA GLY A 55 -32.16 2.34 7.63
C GLY A 55 -31.44 2.35 8.98
N LEU A 56 -31.08 3.53 9.51
CA LEU A 56 -30.38 3.69 10.78
C LEU A 56 -31.29 3.48 11.99
N LEU A 57 -32.61 3.57 11.81
CA LEU A 57 -33.60 3.32 12.86
C LEU A 57 -33.90 1.82 13.05
N ASP A 58 -33.45 0.96 12.13
CA ASP A 58 -33.62 -0.50 12.25
C ASP A 58 -32.70 -1.05 13.36
N PRO A 59 -33.08 -2.18 14.01
CA PRO A 59 -32.16 -2.87 14.91
C PRO A 59 -30.84 -3.24 14.26
N LEU A 60 -29.72 -3.13 14.97
CA LEU A 60 -28.37 -3.36 14.46
C LEU A 60 -28.20 -4.71 13.73
N PRO A 61 -28.75 -5.86 14.20
CA PRO A 61 -28.68 -7.12 13.46
C PRO A 61 -29.30 -7.05 12.05
N VAL A 62 -30.42 -6.32 11.92
CA VAL A 62 -31.12 -6.14 10.62
C VAL A 62 -30.26 -5.32 9.67
N GLN A 63 -29.62 -4.25 10.19
CA GLN A 63 -28.69 -3.43 9.40
C GLN A 63 -27.48 -4.25 8.90
N ILE A 64 -26.90 -5.11 9.75
CA ILE A 64 -25.76 -5.99 9.38
C ILE A 64 -26.19 -6.96 8.28
N VAL A 65 -27.35 -7.62 8.39
CA VAL A 65 -27.83 -8.55 7.39
C VAL A 65 -28.07 -7.85 6.04
N ARG A 66 -28.69 -6.65 6.08
CA ARG A 66 -28.90 -5.83 4.86
C ARG A 66 -27.58 -5.47 4.22
N PHE A 67 -26.63 -4.93 4.99
CA PHE A 67 -25.31 -4.56 4.51
C PHE A 67 -24.61 -5.72 3.79
N TRP A 68 -24.58 -6.91 4.40
CA TRP A 68 -23.94 -8.07 3.77
C TRP A 68 -24.69 -8.58 2.55
N LYS A 69 -26.02 -8.53 2.57
CA LYS A 69 -26.82 -8.86 1.39
C LYS A 69 -26.49 -7.96 0.22
N ASP A 70 -26.47 -6.65 0.43
CA ASP A 70 -26.18 -5.66 -0.60
C ASP A 70 -24.72 -5.76 -1.08
N ALA A 71 -23.77 -5.88 -0.17
CA ALA A 71 -22.34 -6.04 -0.46
C ALA A 71 -22.05 -7.30 -1.30
N LEU A 72 -22.73 -8.42 -1.05
CA LEU A 72 -22.61 -9.66 -1.85
C LEU A 72 -23.17 -9.50 -3.27
N HIS A 73 -24.06 -8.55 -3.50
CA HIS A 73 -24.55 -8.20 -4.84
C HIS A 73 -23.72 -7.10 -5.52
N GLY A 74 -22.64 -6.65 -4.86
CA GLY A 74 -21.75 -5.59 -5.38
C GLY A 74 -22.27 -4.18 -5.14
N ASP A 75 -23.34 -4.02 -4.37
CA ASP A 75 -23.84 -2.73 -3.94
C ASP A 75 -23.25 -2.36 -2.57
N LEU A 76 -22.42 -1.31 -2.56
CA LEU A 76 -21.81 -0.75 -1.34
C LEU A 76 -22.56 0.47 -0.84
N GLY A 77 -23.75 0.75 -1.39
CA GLY A 77 -24.55 1.90 -1.03
C GLY A 77 -24.11 3.19 -1.74
N VAL A 78 -24.56 4.30 -1.18
CA VAL A 78 -24.29 5.65 -1.69
C VAL A 78 -23.59 6.49 -0.64
N SER A 79 -22.74 7.41 -1.09
CA SER A 79 -22.10 8.41 -0.23
C SER A 79 -23.13 9.47 0.18
N HIS A 80 -23.16 9.81 1.46
CA HIS A 80 -24.09 10.79 2.02
C HIS A 80 -23.45 12.17 2.20
N ILE A 81 -22.12 12.25 2.32
CA ILE A 81 -21.41 13.49 2.67
C ILE A 81 -20.35 13.85 1.62
N TYR A 82 -19.50 12.92 1.20
CA TYR A 82 -18.42 13.20 0.26
C TYR A 82 -18.95 13.59 -1.13
N LYS A 83 -19.85 12.77 -1.68
CA LYS A 83 -20.60 13.04 -2.93
C LYS A 83 -22.02 12.53 -2.77
N VAL A 84 -22.88 13.39 -2.31
CA VAL A 84 -24.28 13.05 -2.00
C VAL A 84 -24.93 12.28 -3.14
N ASN A 85 -25.54 11.14 -2.81
CA ASN A 85 -26.22 10.19 -3.71
C ASN A 85 -25.33 9.53 -4.80
N ALA A 86 -24.00 9.69 -4.73
CA ALA A 86 -23.11 8.97 -5.64
C ALA A 86 -22.87 7.54 -5.14
N SER A 87 -22.92 6.56 -6.04
CA SER A 87 -22.61 5.16 -5.72
C SER A 87 -21.17 5.03 -5.21
N VAL A 88 -21.00 4.37 -4.07
CA VAL A 88 -19.68 4.09 -3.48
C VAL A 88 -18.83 3.26 -4.44
N THR A 89 -19.41 2.24 -5.11
CA THR A 89 -18.72 1.44 -6.12
C THR A 89 -18.21 2.29 -7.28
N GLY A 90 -18.98 3.30 -7.73
CA GLY A 90 -18.59 4.23 -8.78
C GLY A 90 -17.47 5.18 -8.34
N ILE A 91 -17.44 5.58 -7.07
CA ILE A 91 -16.35 6.40 -6.50
C ILE A 91 -15.06 5.57 -6.45
N LEU A 92 -15.14 4.34 -5.91
CA LEU A 92 -14.00 3.44 -5.80
C LEU A 92 -13.42 3.06 -7.17
N ALA A 93 -14.28 2.75 -8.16
CA ALA A 93 -13.87 2.40 -9.51
C ALA A 93 -13.05 3.51 -10.20
N LYS A 94 -13.25 4.77 -9.84
CA LYS A 94 -12.49 5.90 -10.38
C LYS A 94 -11.18 6.14 -9.64
N LYS A 95 -11.12 5.86 -8.34
CA LYS A 95 -9.97 6.17 -7.49
C LYS A 95 -8.97 5.02 -7.35
N LEU A 96 -9.47 3.79 -7.24
CA LEU A 96 -8.66 2.59 -7.07
C LEU A 96 -7.62 2.40 -8.20
N PRO A 97 -7.95 2.57 -9.49
CA PRO A 97 -6.97 2.39 -10.57
C PRO A 97 -5.75 3.30 -10.43
N ILE A 98 -5.92 4.55 -9.98
CA ILE A 98 -4.82 5.51 -9.82
C ILE A 98 -3.87 5.03 -8.70
N SER A 99 -4.40 4.66 -7.54
CA SER A 99 -3.58 4.14 -6.43
C SER A 99 -2.88 2.83 -6.80
N VAL A 100 -3.57 1.93 -7.51
CA VAL A 100 -2.98 0.66 -7.97
C VAL A 100 -1.86 0.92 -8.98
N GLN A 101 -2.05 1.78 -9.96
CA GLN A 101 -1.00 2.14 -10.92
C GLN A 101 0.21 2.76 -10.22
N MET A 102 -0.03 3.67 -9.29
CA MET A 102 1.04 4.29 -8.49
C MET A 102 1.81 3.23 -7.71
N GLY A 103 1.11 2.32 -7.03
CA GLY A 103 1.69 1.22 -6.28
C GLY A 103 2.49 0.25 -7.17
N VAL A 104 1.98 -0.08 -8.36
CA VAL A 104 2.69 -0.93 -9.35
C VAL A 104 3.99 -0.27 -9.78
N TYR A 105 3.95 1.01 -10.18
CA TYR A 105 5.16 1.72 -10.62
C TYR A 105 6.19 1.84 -9.50
N ALA A 106 5.76 2.20 -8.29
CA ALA A 106 6.64 2.28 -7.14
C ALA A 106 7.27 0.91 -6.79
N MET A 107 6.48 -0.17 -6.87
CA MET A 107 6.97 -1.52 -6.66
C MET A 107 7.99 -1.95 -7.71
N LEU A 108 7.69 -1.74 -9.00
CA LEU A 108 8.60 -2.06 -10.09
C LEU A 108 9.93 -1.30 -9.94
N LEU A 109 9.87 0.00 -9.67
CA LEU A 109 11.06 0.82 -9.42
C LEU A 109 11.87 0.29 -8.23
N SER A 110 11.16 -0.08 -7.15
CA SER A 110 11.79 -0.64 -5.95
C SER A 110 12.52 -1.95 -6.22
N LEU A 111 11.94 -2.83 -7.02
CA LEU A 111 12.55 -4.11 -7.38
C LEU A 111 13.74 -3.91 -8.33
N VAL A 112 13.58 -3.04 -9.34
CA VAL A 112 14.62 -2.75 -10.36
C VAL A 112 15.87 -2.13 -9.73
N ILE A 113 15.73 -1.33 -8.68
CA ILE A 113 16.87 -0.70 -7.99
C ILE A 113 17.30 -1.53 -6.79
N GLY A 114 16.36 -1.94 -5.92
CA GLY A 114 16.66 -2.59 -4.66
C GLY A 114 17.31 -3.97 -4.81
N ILE A 115 16.83 -4.76 -5.78
CA ILE A 115 17.40 -6.11 -6.01
C ILE A 115 18.86 -6.03 -6.52
N PRO A 116 19.21 -5.29 -7.59
CA PRO A 116 20.59 -5.14 -7.99
C PRO A 116 21.46 -4.54 -6.89
N MET A 117 21.00 -3.51 -6.20
CA MET A 117 21.73 -2.91 -5.09
C MET A 117 22.06 -3.93 -3.99
N GLY A 118 21.07 -4.70 -3.53
CA GLY A 118 21.27 -5.76 -2.53
C GLY A 118 22.18 -6.87 -3.00
N MET A 119 22.08 -7.24 -4.29
CA MET A 119 22.95 -8.23 -4.92
C MET A 119 24.41 -7.76 -4.93
N PHE A 120 24.69 -6.52 -5.34
CA PHE A 120 26.04 -5.96 -5.33
C PHE A 120 26.58 -5.85 -3.91
N MET A 121 25.81 -5.39 -2.96
CA MET A 121 26.19 -5.33 -1.53
C MET A 121 26.53 -6.73 -1.00
N GLY A 122 25.69 -7.73 -1.25
CA GLY A 122 25.93 -9.11 -0.80
C GLY A 122 27.15 -9.75 -1.48
N ARG A 123 27.34 -9.51 -2.78
CA ARG A 123 28.46 -10.00 -3.55
C ARG A 123 29.81 -9.42 -3.09
N PHE A 124 29.82 -8.13 -2.75
CA PHE A 124 31.02 -7.40 -2.34
C PHE A 124 30.99 -7.06 -0.84
N LYS A 125 30.55 -8.02 -0.02
CA LYS A 125 30.47 -7.87 1.44
C LYS A 125 31.74 -7.23 2.02
N SER A 126 31.55 -6.24 2.87
CA SER A 126 32.61 -5.48 3.56
C SER A 126 33.49 -4.61 2.66
N ARG A 127 33.29 -4.62 1.35
CA ARG A 127 33.98 -3.74 0.39
C ARG A 127 33.20 -2.44 0.19
N TRP A 128 33.74 -1.53 -0.62
CA TRP A 128 33.14 -0.20 -0.83
C TRP A 128 31.68 -0.22 -1.32
N PRO A 129 31.22 -1.14 -2.21
CA PRO A 129 29.82 -1.15 -2.64
C PRO A 129 28.86 -1.48 -1.48
N ASP A 130 29.27 -2.40 -0.60
CA ASP A 130 28.52 -2.75 0.60
C ASP A 130 28.47 -1.60 1.60
N LYS A 131 29.59 -0.90 1.82
CA LYS A 131 29.65 0.24 2.74
C LYS A 131 28.78 1.40 2.25
N ILE A 132 28.86 1.77 0.97
CA ILE A 132 28.04 2.83 0.37
C ILE A 132 26.57 2.45 0.41
N GLY A 133 26.21 1.23 -0.03
CA GLY A 133 24.84 0.77 0.01
C GLY A 133 24.26 0.76 1.42
N THR A 134 25.03 0.31 2.40
CA THR A 134 24.63 0.35 3.82
C THR A 134 24.43 1.80 4.30
N ALA A 135 25.32 2.73 3.95
CA ALA A 135 25.16 4.14 4.32
C ALA A 135 23.89 4.75 3.74
N ILE A 136 23.57 4.47 2.46
CA ILE A 136 22.33 4.91 1.81
C ILE A 136 21.11 4.32 2.51
N ILE A 137 21.11 3.02 2.81
CA ILE A 137 19.98 2.37 3.51
C ILE A 137 19.78 2.97 4.88
N VAL A 138 20.85 3.14 5.64
CA VAL A 138 20.79 3.76 6.98
C VAL A 138 20.26 5.18 6.92
N LEU A 139 20.69 5.98 5.94
CA LEU A 139 20.17 7.33 5.74
C LEU A 139 18.68 7.35 5.47
N ILE A 140 18.20 6.48 4.55
CA ILE A 140 16.77 6.39 4.23
C ILE A 140 15.95 5.94 5.45
N GLN A 141 16.49 5.02 6.27
CA GLN A 141 15.78 4.48 7.44
C GLN A 141 15.85 5.38 8.66
N ALA A 142 16.92 6.17 8.81
CA ALA A 142 17.10 7.08 9.94
C ALA A 142 16.23 8.34 9.82
N VAL A 143 15.96 8.79 8.60
CA VAL A 143 15.14 9.98 8.34
C VAL A 143 13.66 9.58 8.28
N PRO A 144 12.75 10.23 9.04
CA PRO A 144 11.31 9.99 8.89
C PRO A 144 10.87 10.17 7.44
N SER A 145 10.08 9.21 6.92
CA SER A 145 9.67 9.20 5.52
C SER A 145 8.97 10.49 5.08
N ALA A 146 8.14 11.07 5.94
CA ALA A 146 7.46 12.33 5.70
C ALA A 146 8.44 13.47 5.34
N VAL A 147 9.62 13.49 5.96
CA VAL A 147 10.62 14.54 5.74
C VAL A 147 11.21 14.44 4.34
N TYR A 148 11.72 13.27 3.94
CA TYR A 148 12.28 13.14 2.58
C TYR A 148 11.22 13.22 1.48
N TYR A 149 9.95 12.86 1.73
CA TYR A 149 8.87 13.06 0.79
C TYR A 149 8.63 14.55 0.50
N LEU A 150 8.63 15.38 1.56
CA LEU A 150 8.52 16.84 1.42
C LEU A 150 9.70 17.43 0.64
N TYR A 151 10.92 17.00 0.94
CA TYR A 151 12.09 17.46 0.20
C TYR A 151 12.04 17.06 -1.28
N ILE A 152 11.66 15.81 -1.59
CA ILE A 152 11.51 15.34 -2.96
C ILE A 152 10.43 16.17 -3.69
N GLN A 153 9.30 16.46 -3.05
CA GLN A 153 8.25 17.29 -3.63
C GLN A 153 8.76 18.71 -3.87
N MET A 154 9.31 19.37 -2.86
CA MET A 154 9.70 20.78 -2.91
C MET A 154 10.77 21.05 -3.96
N TYR A 155 11.84 20.27 -3.96
CA TYR A 155 12.94 20.45 -4.92
C TYR A 155 12.68 19.76 -6.26
N GLY A 156 12.02 18.60 -6.24
CA GLY A 156 11.73 17.84 -7.44
C GLY A 156 10.71 18.50 -8.36
N THR A 157 9.67 19.15 -7.82
CA THR A 157 8.70 19.91 -8.65
C THR A 157 9.37 21.04 -9.41
N THR A 158 10.26 21.78 -8.76
CA THR A 158 11.05 22.82 -9.39
C THR A 158 11.98 22.25 -10.46
N ALA A 159 12.68 21.15 -10.16
CA ALA A 159 13.63 20.53 -11.09
C ALA A 159 12.96 19.93 -12.34
N LEU A 160 11.77 19.35 -12.19
CA LEU A 160 11.00 18.78 -13.30
C LEU A 160 10.11 19.80 -14.03
N GLY A 161 9.96 21.00 -13.48
CA GLY A 161 9.05 22.02 -14.01
C GLY A 161 7.58 21.60 -13.95
N VAL A 162 7.17 20.90 -12.87
CA VAL A 162 5.79 20.45 -12.64
C VAL A 162 5.15 21.21 -11.49
N GLY A 163 3.82 21.36 -11.52
CA GLY A 163 3.06 21.97 -10.43
C GLY A 163 2.88 21.02 -9.24
N LEU A 164 2.34 21.56 -8.15
CA LEU A 164 2.03 20.78 -6.94
C LEU A 164 0.77 19.92 -7.08
N LEU A 165 -0.15 20.33 -7.97
CA LEU A 165 -1.38 19.56 -8.23
C LEU A 165 -1.09 18.43 -9.21
N PHE A 166 -1.50 17.22 -8.87
CA PHE A 166 -1.31 16.03 -9.69
C PHE A 166 -2.13 16.09 -10.99
N ASP A 167 -1.48 15.80 -12.11
CA ASP A 167 -2.11 15.65 -13.41
C ASP A 167 -1.83 14.24 -13.95
N ALA A 168 -2.87 13.41 -13.99
CA ALA A 168 -2.76 12.02 -14.43
C ALA A 168 -2.42 11.88 -15.92
N SER A 169 -2.70 12.90 -16.75
CA SER A 169 -2.44 12.90 -18.20
C SER A 169 -0.97 13.10 -18.53
N ASN A 170 -0.20 13.70 -17.65
CA ASN A 170 1.21 14.03 -17.88
C ASN A 170 2.12 13.13 -17.02
N TRP A 171 2.91 12.29 -17.68
CA TRP A 171 3.81 11.32 -17.02
C TRP A 171 4.80 11.95 -16.02
N LYS A 172 5.20 13.21 -16.20
CA LYS A 172 6.13 13.90 -15.29
C LYS A 172 5.59 13.99 -13.87
N TYR A 173 4.26 14.11 -13.70
CA TYR A 173 3.64 14.19 -12.39
C TYR A 173 3.65 12.85 -11.64
N TRP A 174 3.86 11.74 -12.34
CA TRP A 174 3.99 10.41 -11.72
C TRP A 174 5.37 10.16 -11.12
N VAL A 175 6.41 10.83 -11.65
CA VAL A 175 7.81 10.53 -11.28
C VAL A 175 8.08 10.75 -9.80
N LEU A 176 7.75 11.92 -9.27
CA LEU A 176 8.07 12.26 -7.88
C LEU A 176 7.32 11.42 -6.85
N PRO A 177 5.99 11.20 -6.97
CA PRO A 177 5.27 10.30 -6.07
C PRO A 177 5.81 8.87 -6.13
N VAL A 178 6.06 8.34 -7.33
CA VAL A 178 6.62 6.98 -7.51
C VAL A 178 8.00 6.87 -6.90
N CYS A 179 8.89 7.85 -7.10
CA CYS A 179 10.20 7.88 -6.46
C CYS A 179 10.08 7.95 -4.94
N SER A 180 9.20 8.80 -4.42
CA SER A 180 8.95 8.92 -2.98
C SER A 180 8.50 7.58 -2.37
N MET A 181 7.51 6.93 -2.97
CA MET A 181 6.98 5.63 -2.50
C MET A 181 8.00 4.50 -2.61
N SER A 182 8.92 4.56 -3.57
CA SER A 182 9.88 3.49 -3.83
C SER A 182 11.06 3.48 -2.87
N LEU A 183 11.49 4.62 -2.31
CA LEU A 183 12.73 4.72 -1.52
C LEU A 183 12.78 3.78 -0.33
N GLY A 184 11.75 3.73 0.49
CA GLY A 184 11.66 2.83 1.63
C GLY A 184 11.72 1.35 1.22
N ASN A 185 11.03 1.01 0.14
CA ASN A 185 11.02 -0.35 -0.41
C ASN A 185 12.37 -0.72 -1.05
N ILE A 186 13.05 0.21 -1.73
CA ILE A 186 14.43 0.02 -2.24
C ILE A 186 15.36 -0.35 -1.09
N ALA A 187 15.35 0.44 -0.02
CA ALA A 187 16.17 0.19 1.16
C ALA A 187 15.84 -1.17 1.79
N PHE A 188 14.56 -1.52 1.89
CA PHE A 188 14.09 -2.81 2.40
C PHE A 188 14.61 -3.98 1.56
N TYR A 189 14.37 -3.98 0.24
CA TYR A 189 14.78 -5.08 -0.63
C TYR A 189 16.30 -5.22 -0.70
N ALA A 190 17.02 -4.10 -0.78
CA ALA A 190 18.47 -4.12 -0.81
C ALA A 190 19.07 -4.70 0.49
N MET A 191 18.59 -4.26 1.65
CA MET A 191 19.05 -4.74 2.95
C MET A 191 18.80 -6.23 3.14
N TRP A 192 17.57 -6.69 2.88
CA TRP A 192 17.21 -8.09 3.10
C TRP A 192 17.88 -9.01 2.12
N LEU A 193 17.95 -8.63 0.83
CA LEU A 193 18.65 -9.45 -0.16
C LEU A 193 20.13 -9.57 0.17
N ARG A 194 20.80 -8.46 0.53
CA ARG A 194 22.18 -8.49 1.02
C ARG A 194 22.35 -9.48 2.17
N ARG A 195 21.47 -9.41 3.17
CA ARG A 195 21.52 -10.32 4.34
C ARG A 195 21.39 -11.78 3.90
N TYR A 196 20.38 -12.10 3.12
CA TYR A 196 20.17 -13.47 2.64
C TYR A 196 21.32 -13.97 1.76
N MET A 197 21.89 -13.13 0.90
CA MET A 197 23.06 -13.52 0.10
C MET A 197 24.29 -13.79 0.96
N VAL A 198 24.51 -13.01 2.00
CA VAL A 198 25.60 -13.25 2.96
C VAL A 198 25.40 -14.55 3.70
N ASP A 199 24.18 -14.84 4.18
CA ASP A 199 23.86 -16.09 4.87
C ASP A 199 24.02 -17.30 3.94
N GLU A 200 23.52 -17.20 2.70
CA GLU A 200 23.67 -18.27 1.70
C GLU A 200 25.14 -18.51 1.27
N SER A 201 25.96 -17.46 1.25
CA SER A 201 27.38 -17.59 0.86
C SER A 201 28.20 -18.50 1.79
N ASN A 202 27.73 -18.75 3.01
CA ASN A 202 28.38 -19.58 4.02
C ASN A 202 27.93 -21.06 3.98
N LYS A 203 26.98 -21.44 3.11
CA LYS A 203 26.44 -22.80 3.03
C LYS A 203 27.41 -23.76 2.36
N ASP A 204 27.30 -25.05 2.72
CA ASP A 204 28.22 -26.10 2.23
C ASP A 204 28.14 -26.33 0.72
N TYR A 205 26.96 -26.16 0.12
CA TYR A 205 26.82 -26.28 -1.35
C TYR A 205 27.62 -25.20 -2.10
N VAL A 206 27.84 -24.03 -1.50
CA VAL A 206 28.69 -22.97 -2.07
C VAL A 206 30.16 -23.37 -1.98
N ARG A 207 30.57 -23.95 -0.84
CA ARG A 207 31.93 -24.50 -0.68
C ARG A 207 32.21 -25.59 -1.69
N LEU A 208 31.26 -26.50 -1.90
CA LEU A 208 31.34 -27.57 -2.88
C LEU A 208 31.47 -27.01 -4.32
N ALA A 209 30.68 -25.98 -4.67
CA ALA A 209 30.77 -25.34 -5.98
C ALA A 209 32.15 -24.72 -6.22
N ARG A 210 32.76 -24.09 -5.21
CA ARG A 210 34.15 -23.58 -5.28
C ARG A 210 35.16 -24.68 -5.45
N ALA A 211 35.03 -25.78 -4.70
CA ALA A 211 35.90 -26.92 -4.83
C ALA A 211 35.86 -27.58 -6.23
N LYS A 212 34.71 -27.48 -6.92
CA LYS A 212 34.52 -27.92 -8.31
C LYS A 212 35.02 -26.92 -9.36
N GLY A 213 35.63 -25.81 -8.96
CA GLY A 213 36.17 -24.79 -9.86
C GLY A 213 35.14 -23.90 -10.53
N VAL A 214 33.91 -23.83 -10.03
CA VAL A 214 32.87 -22.91 -10.56
C VAL A 214 33.29 -21.46 -10.29
N SER A 215 33.22 -20.61 -11.31
CA SER A 215 33.61 -19.21 -11.19
C SER A 215 32.75 -18.47 -10.14
N GLU A 216 33.33 -17.53 -9.38
CA GLU A 216 32.67 -16.77 -8.33
C GLU A 216 31.43 -15.98 -8.81
N ASN A 217 31.43 -15.55 -10.10
CA ASN A 217 30.25 -14.89 -10.67
C ASN A 217 29.08 -15.86 -10.86
N ASN A 218 29.36 -17.07 -11.34
CA ASN A 218 28.35 -18.12 -11.49
C ASN A 218 27.85 -18.59 -10.12
N ILE A 219 28.74 -18.71 -9.12
CA ILE A 219 28.35 -19.03 -7.75
C ILE A 219 27.42 -17.95 -7.20
N ALA A 220 27.79 -16.68 -7.34
CA ALA A 220 26.98 -15.57 -6.86
C ALA A 220 25.59 -15.53 -7.51
N LEU A 221 25.50 -15.65 -8.84
CA LEU A 221 24.24 -15.49 -9.57
C LEU A 221 23.37 -16.75 -9.57
N ARG A 222 23.95 -17.92 -9.80
CA ARG A 222 23.17 -19.16 -9.99
C ARG A 222 22.93 -19.93 -8.70
N HIS A 223 23.85 -19.83 -7.73
CA HIS A 223 23.75 -20.58 -6.49
C HIS A 223 23.28 -19.71 -5.32
N ILE A 224 23.94 -18.59 -5.05
CA ILE A 224 23.63 -17.74 -3.90
C ILE A 224 22.38 -16.92 -4.16
N PHE A 225 22.36 -16.09 -5.20
CA PHE A 225 21.26 -15.17 -5.49
C PHE A 225 19.92 -15.90 -5.66
N ARG A 226 19.89 -17.00 -6.40
CA ARG A 226 18.68 -17.79 -6.61
C ARG A 226 18.05 -18.25 -5.29
N ASN A 227 18.85 -18.74 -4.36
CA ASN A 227 18.36 -19.20 -3.05
C ASN A 227 18.02 -18.02 -2.12
N ALA A 228 18.82 -16.97 -2.13
CA ALA A 228 18.60 -15.74 -1.37
C ALA A 228 17.29 -15.01 -1.76
N MET A 229 16.86 -15.15 -3.02
CA MET A 229 15.59 -14.57 -3.50
C MET A 229 14.34 -15.28 -2.96
N VAL A 230 14.43 -16.55 -2.59
CA VAL A 230 13.25 -17.33 -2.15
C VAL A 230 12.50 -16.67 -0.98
N PRO A 231 13.15 -16.33 0.15
CA PRO A 231 12.46 -15.63 1.22
C PRO A 231 12.00 -14.23 0.82
N LEU A 232 12.76 -13.55 -0.05
CA LEU A 232 12.41 -12.19 -0.48
C LEU A 232 11.13 -12.15 -1.33
N VAL A 233 10.97 -13.09 -2.26
CA VAL A 233 9.77 -13.21 -3.10
C VAL A 233 8.49 -13.38 -2.27
N GLN A 234 8.58 -14.02 -1.11
CA GLN A 234 7.43 -14.20 -0.21
C GLN A 234 6.91 -12.87 0.37
N TYR A 235 7.75 -11.84 0.46
CA TYR A 235 7.35 -10.51 0.94
C TYR A 235 6.72 -9.64 -0.15
N ILE A 236 6.95 -9.92 -1.44
CA ILE A 236 6.49 -9.09 -2.57
C ILE A 236 4.98 -8.86 -2.55
N PRO A 237 4.10 -9.89 -2.39
CA PRO A 237 2.66 -9.66 -2.38
C PRO A 237 2.21 -8.77 -1.22
N SER A 238 2.76 -8.97 -0.02
CA SER A 238 2.44 -8.17 1.15
C SER A 238 2.96 -6.74 1.02
N ALA A 239 4.18 -6.56 0.52
CA ALA A 239 4.75 -5.25 0.26
C ALA A 239 3.97 -4.48 -0.81
N PHE A 240 3.48 -5.16 -1.84
CA PHE A 240 2.61 -4.56 -2.86
C PHE A 240 1.31 -4.04 -2.26
N LEU A 241 0.61 -4.85 -1.47
CA LEU A 241 -0.61 -4.43 -0.79
C LEU A 241 -0.35 -3.23 0.13
N ASN A 242 0.71 -3.27 0.92
CA ASN A 242 1.10 -2.17 1.78
C ASN A 242 1.44 -0.89 0.98
N THR A 243 2.06 -1.02 -0.19
CA THR A 243 2.37 0.12 -1.05
C THR A 243 1.11 0.77 -1.60
N VAL A 244 0.13 -0.04 -2.03
CA VAL A 244 -1.16 0.47 -2.52
C VAL A 244 -1.98 1.11 -1.40
N VAL A 245 -2.04 0.47 -0.22
CA VAL A 245 -2.81 0.97 0.94
C VAL A 245 -2.07 2.07 1.68
N GLY A 246 -0.74 1.98 1.78
CA GLY A 246 0.12 2.91 2.52
C GLY A 246 0.38 4.25 1.82
N SER A 247 -0.22 4.49 0.66
CA SER A 247 0.00 5.72 -0.12
C SER A 247 -0.77 6.94 0.40
N ILE A 248 -1.52 6.82 1.51
CA ILE A 248 -2.37 7.90 2.05
C ILE A 248 -1.60 9.22 2.18
N TYR A 249 -0.41 9.18 2.79
CA TYR A 249 0.41 10.37 2.98
C TYR A 249 0.91 10.95 1.66
N ILE A 250 1.42 10.12 0.76
CA ILE A 250 1.90 10.53 -0.57
C ILE A 250 0.75 11.07 -1.42
N GLU A 251 -0.39 10.40 -1.43
CA GLU A 251 -1.55 10.87 -2.19
C GLU A 251 -2.06 12.22 -1.69
N SER A 252 -2.07 12.44 -0.37
CA SER A 252 -2.42 13.73 0.20
C SER A 252 -1.37 14.79 -0.11
N LEU A 253 -0.08 14.46 0.00
CA LEU A 253 1.02 15.37 -0.24
C LEU A 253 1.06 15.89 -1.69
N TYR A 254 0.87 14.99 -2.67
CA TYR A 254 0.88 15.31 -4.08
C TYR A 254 -0.51 15.62 -4.66
N SER A 255 -1.55 15.71 -3.82
CA SER A 255 -2.93 15.93 -4.24
C SER A 255 -3.43 14.90 -5.28
N ILE A 256 -3.00 13.65 -5.13
CA ILE A 256 -3.38 12.55 -6.02
C ILE A 256 -4.81 12.12 -5.72
N PRO A 257 -5.72 12.07 -6.73
CA PRO A 257 -7.12 11.68 -6.51
C PRO A 257 -7.29 10.15 -6.37
N GLY A 258 -6.53 9.55 -5.46
CA GLY A 258 -6.51 8.11 -5.19
C GLY A 258 -7.35 7.69 -3.97
N MET A 259 -7.11 6.45 -3.53
CA MET A 259 -7.80 5.82 -2.38
C MET A 259 -7.39 6.42 -1.04
N GLY A 260 -6.11 6.82 -0.89
CA GLY A 260 -5.62 7.37 0.36
C GLY A 260 -6.25 8.72 0.67
N GLY A 261 -6.32 9.63 -0.30
CA GLY A 261 -7.00 10.90 -0.16
C GLY A 261 -8.50 10.74 0.09
N LEU A 262 -9.14 9.74 -0.55
CA LEU A 262 -10.54 9.40 -0.28
C LEU A 262 -10.72 8.97 1.17
N LEU A 263 -9.90 8.03 1.67
CA LEU A 263 -10.01 7.53 3.04
C LEU A 263 -9.89 8.65 4.07
N VAL A 264 -8.90 9.54 3.92
CA VAL A 264 -8.73 10.69 4.82
C VAL A 264 -9.98 11.57 4.80
N THR A 265 -10.51 11.87 3.61
CA THR A 265 -11.69 12.72 3.47
C THR A 265 -12.95 12.08 4.09
N CYS A 266 -13.16 10.79 3.84
CA CYS A 266 -14.31 10.07 4.40
C CYS A 266 -14.23 9.96 5.93
N VAL A 267 -13.05 9.65 6.49
CA VAL A 267 -12.86 9.62 7.94
C VAL A 267 -13.10 10.99 8.58
N GLN A 268 -12.58 12.07 7.97
CA GLN A 268 -12.76 13.44 8.48
C GLN A 268 -14.22 13.93 8.38
N ARG A 269 -14.95 13.44 7.37
CA ARG A 269 -16.34 13.85 7.12
C ARG A 269 -17.36 12.84 7.60
N HIS A 270 -16.94 11.74 8.20
CA HIS A 270 -17.82 10.67 8.70
C HIS A 270 -18.70 10.01 7.60
N ASP A 271 -18.17 9.85 6.37
CA ASP A 271 -18.90 9.25 5.24
C ASP A 271 -18.44 7.80 4.95
#